data_f105702500aa96ca9b336498bd878dac
#
_entry.id   f105702500aa96ca9b336498bd878dac
#
_cell.length_a   1.000
_cell.length_b   1.000
_cell.length_c   1.000
_cell.angle_alpha   90.00
_cell.angle_beta   90.00
_cell.angle_gamma   90.00
#
_symmetry.space_group_name_H-M   'P 1'
#
loop_
_entity.id
_entity.type
_entity.pdbx_description
1 polymer ?
#
loop_
_entity_poly.entity_id
_entity_poly.type
_entity_poly.pdbx_seq_one_letter_code
_entity_poly.pdbx_strand_id
1 'polypeptide(L)'
;SFETYHKKSTRKEIEKSIRNIQKHGLSVRGLFILGSDNQKKGCGKELADFVIRNHIQGVLIQSMYFVPGTPAYEANTDRLIHRNWAKYNGNTVHYPKQMTPYELQLEQIDASRRIYSVRRLIGAWLKEDWMHKVLFTGEFFWHMSTRYDLKKELKNLPKENMIEKVNKN
;
A
#
# COMPACT_ATOMS: atom_id res chain seq x y z
N SER A 1 -10.86 6.84 6.29
CA SER A 1 -9.70 7.74 6.09
C SER A 1 -9.95 8.88 5.08
N PHE A 2 -11.02 8.85 4.28
CA PHE A 2 -11.32 9.94 3.32
C PHE A 2 -11.64 11.27 4.04
N GLU A 3 -12.35 11.23 5.14
CA GLU A 3 -12.70 12.41 5.94
C GLU A 3 -11.46 13.06 6.59
N THR A 4 -10.51 12.24 7.04
CA THR A 4 -9.27 12.71 7.70
C THR A 4 -8.38 13.55 6.79
N TYR A 5 -8.45 13.36 5.47
CA TYR A 5 -7.61 14.06 4.49
C TYR A 5 -8.42 15.03 3.62
N HIS A 6 -9.62 15.49 4.08
CA HIS A 6 -10.49 16.43 3.37
C HIS A 6 -10.81 16.01 1.92
N LYS A 7 -10.83 14.71 1.63
CA LYS A 7 -11.23 14.20 0.31
C LYS A 7 -12.74 14.26 0.17
N LYS A 8 -13.20 15.02 -0.82
CA LYS A 8 -14.64 15.21 -1.11
C LYS A 8 -15.34 13.95 -1.66
N SER A 9 -14.59 12.97 -2.20
CA SER A 9 -15.16 11.78 -2.83
C SER A 9 -15.41 10.65 -1.84
N THR A 10 -16.58 10.10 -1.87
CA THR A 10 -16.96 8.90 -1.11
C THR A 10 -16.43 7.63 -1.78
N ARG A 11 -16.33 6.52 -1.02
CA ARG A 11 -15.95 5.21 -1.57
C ARG A 11 -16.87 4.76 -2.72
N LYS A 12 -18.20 4.99 -2.59
CA LYS A 12 -19.18 4.64 -3.61
C LYS A 12 -18.97 5.40 -4.92
N GLU A 13 -18.64 6.67 -4.84
CA GLU A 13 -18.33 7.50 -6.02
C GLU A 13 -17.07 7.03 -6.72
N ILE A 14 -16.02 6.68 -5.97
CA ILE A 14 -14.78 6.12 -6.52
C ILE A 14 -15.07 4.79 -7.23
N GLU A 15 -15.80 3.88 -6.62
CA GLU A 15 -16.17 2.61 -7.22
C GLU A 15 -17.04 2.80 -8.50
N LYS A 16 -17.94 3.79 -8.50
CA LYS A 16 -18.71 4.18 -9.69
C LYS A 16 -17.81 4.69 -10.81
N SER A 17 -16.86 5.57 -10.48
CA SER A 17 -15.90 6.11 -11.44
C SER A 17 -15.00 5.04 -12.05
N ILE A 18 -14.51 4.09 -11.23
CA ILE A 18 -13.72 2.94 -11.70
C ILE A 18 -14.52 2.13 -12.72
N ARG A 19 -15.77 1.76 -12.38
CA ARG A 19 -16.65 1.00 -13.30
C ARG A 19 -16.91 1.76 -14.59
N ASN A 20 -17.09 3.08 -14.51
CA ASN A 20 -17.32 3.91 -15.70
C ASN A 20 -16.11 3.91 -16.63
N ILE A 21 -14.89 4.09 -16.08
CA ILE A 21 -13.65 4.03 -16.87
C ILE A 21 -13.49 2.68 -17.57
N GLN A 22 -13.72 1.59 -16.83
CA GLN A 22 -13.60 0.23 -17.33
C GLN A 22 -14.63 -0.10 -18.43
N LYS A 23 -15.86 0.43 -18.34
CA LYS A 23 -16.87 0.27 -19.40
C LYS A 23 -16.45 0.84 -20.76
N HIS A 24 -15.53 1.81 -20.77
CA HIS A 24 -14.96 2.38 -21.98
C HIS A 24 -13.68 1.66 -22.45
N GLY A 25 -13.40 0.46 -21.94
CA GLY A 25 -12.22 -0.34 -22.31
C GLY A 25 -10.91 0.17 -21.75
N LEU A 26 -10.93 1.10 -20.79
CA LEU A 26 -9.71 1.66 -20.19
C LEU A 26 -9.31 0.88 -18.95
N SER A 27 -8.01 0.65 -18.78
CA SER A 27 -7.42 0.07 -17.58
C SER A 27 -7.31 1.09 -16.45
N VAL A 28 -7.52 0.65 -15.22
CA VAL A 28 -7.36 1.49 -14.02
C VAL A 28 -6.12 1.08 -13.25
N ARG A 29 -5.25 2.07 -12.94
CA ARG A 29 -4.15 1.90 -12.00
C ARG A 29 -4.45 2.63 -10.69
N GLY A 30 -4.37 1.90 -9.57
CA GLY A 30 -4.59 2.44 -8.24
C GLY A 30 -3.28 2.79 -7.53
N LEU A 31 -3.22 3.98 -6.94
CA LEU A 31 -2.13 4.39 -6.05
C LEU A 31 -2.67 4.38 -4.61
N PHE A 32 -2.10 3.52 -3.75
CA PHE A 32 -2.58 3.33 -2.39
C PHE A 32 -1.48 3.59 -1.37
N ILE A 33 -1.86 4.27 -0.29
CA ILE A 33 -0.99 4.57 0.83
C ILE A 33 -1.50 3.82 2.07
N LEU A 34 -0.64 3.05 2.71
CA LEU A 34 -0.88 2.38 3.98
C LEU A 34 -0.14 3.10 5.11
N GLY A 35 -0.63 2.98 6.35
CA GLY A 35 0.01 3.56 7.53
C GLY A 35 -0.54 4.91 7.96
N SER A 36 -1.71 5.31 7.46
CA SER A 36 -2.41 6.49 7.99
C SER A 36 -2.85 6.27 9.45
N ASP A 37 -3.01 7.37 10.20
CA ASP A 37 -3.25 7.35 11.64
C ASP A 37 -4.51 6.57 12.09
N ASN A 38 -5.49 6.43 11.19
CA ASN A 38 -6.74 5.71 11.47
C ASN A 38 -6.72 4.25 10.97
N GLN A 39 -5.64 3.82 10.31
CA GLN A 39 -5.54 2.44 9.82
C GLN A 39 -5.01 1.51 10.90
N LYS A 40 -5.67 0.36 11.00
CA LYS A 40 -5.34 -0.72 11.92
C LYS A 40 -4.81 -1.94 11.15
N LYS A 41 -4.30 -2.90 11.89
CA LYS A 41 -3.98 -4.24 11.40
C LYS A 41 -5.16 -4.83 10.60
N GLY A 42 -4.89 -5.44 9.45
CA GLY A 42 -5.89 -5.90 8.49
C GLY A 42 -6.14 -4.94 7.33
N CYS A 43 -5.56 -3.73 7.36
CA CYS A 43 -5.73 -2.74 6.28
C CYS A 43 -5.18 -3.23 4.92
N GLY A 44 -4.14 -4.08 4.92
CA GLY A 44 -3.61 -4.71 3.71
C GLY A 44 -4.61 -5.67 3.08
N LYS A 45 -5.31 -6.47 3.90
CA LYS A 45 -6.39 -7.34 3.42
C LYS A 45 -7.56 -6.53 2.85
N GLU A 46 -7.99 -5.48 3.57
CA GLU A 46 -9.09 -4.61 3.11
C GLU A 46 -8.76 -3.95 1.76
N LEU A 47 -7.51 -3.49 1.60
CA LEU A 47 -7.02 -2.95 0.34
C LEU A 47 -7.07 -4.00 -0.77
N ALA A 48 -6.55 -5.21 -0.51
CA ALA A 48 -6.55 -6.28 -1.50
C ALA A 48 -7.99 -6.65 -1.92
N ASP A 49 -8.91 -6.78 -0.97
CA ASP A 49 -10.31 -7.07 -1.24
C ASP A 49 -10.97 -5.96 -2.08
N PHE A 50 -10.62 -4.68 -1.83
CA PHE A 50 -11.11 -3.54 -2.63
C PHE A 50 -10.59 -3.61 -4.07
N VAL A 51 -9.29 -3.82 -4.26
CA VAL A 51 -8.65 -3.92 -5.58
C VAL A 51 -9.22 -5.07 -6.40
N ILE A 52 -9.34 -6.25 -5.77
CA ILE A 52 -9.84 -7.46 -6.42
C ILE A 52 -11.29 -7.30 -6.85
N ARG A 53 -12.15 -6.79 -5.96
CA ARG A 53 -13.57 -6.61 -6.20
C ARG A 53 -13.88 -5.58 -7.27
N ASN A 54 -13.05 -4.55 -7.38
CA ASN A 54 -13.21 -3.50 -8.40
C ASN A 54 -12.38 -3.76 -9.67
N HIS A 55 -11.82 -4.94 -9.84
CA HIS A 55 -11.04 -5.33 -11.04
C HIS A 55 -9.96 -4.30 -11.43
N ILE A 56 -9.28 -3.72 -10.44
CA ILE A 56 -8.17 -2.78 -10.69
C ILE A 56 -6.98 -3.58 -11.21
N GLN A 57 -6.45 -3.20 -12.37
CA GLN A 57 -5.44 -3.99 -13.10
C GLN A 57 -4.03 -3.76 -12.58
N GLY A 58 -3.64 -2.51 -12.35
CA GLY A 58 -2.33 -2.14 -11.83
C GLY A 58 -2.43 -1.48 -10.46
N VAL A 59 -1.48 -1.75 -9.58
CA VAL A 59 -1.50 -1.20 -8.21
C VAL A 59 -0.11 -0.79 -7.78
N LEU A 60 0.04 0.42 -7.26
CA LEU A 60 1.19 0.82 -6.47
C LEU A 60 0.77 0.95 -5.01
N ILE A 61 1.44 0.20 -4.14
CA ILE A 61 1.21 0.21 -2.70
C ILE A 61 2.44 0.78 -2.01
N GLN A 62 2.28 1.85 -1.26
CA GLN A 62 3.38 2.48 -0.52
C GLN A 62 3.00 2.67 0.94
N SER A 63 3.99 2.58 1.84
CA SER A 63 3.85 3.07 3.20
C SER A 63 3.80 4.60 3.19
N MET A 64 2.98 5.18 4.06
CA MET A 64 2.95 6.62 4.29
C MET A 64 4.33 7.10 4.71
N TYR A 65 4.73 8.27 4.25
CA TYR A 65 5.93 8.96 4.70
C TYR A 65 5.72 10.47 4.72
N PHE A 66 6.48 11.15 5.53
CA PHE A 66 6.47 12.60 5.64
C PHE A 66 7.60 13.19 4.81
N VAL A 67 7.25 14.10 3.90
CA VAL A 67 8.22 14.73 2.98
C VAL A 67 8.90 15.90 3.69
N PRO A 68 10.26 15.91 3.84
CA PRO A 68 10.98 17.05 4.41
C PRO A 68 10.65 18.37 3.72
N GLY A 69 10.65 19.44 4.51
CA GLY A 69 10.25 20.76 4.06
C GLY A 69 8.73 20.97 4.01
N THR A 70 7.94 19.98 4.46
CA THR A 70 6.49 20.14 4.59
C THR A 70 6.07 20.31 6.06
N PRO A 71 4.97 21.03 6.36
CA PRO A 71 4.44 21.14 7.73
C PRO A 71 4.15 19.76 8.36
N ALA A 72 3.74 18.79 7.55
CA ALA A 72 3.50 17.42 8.01
C ALA A 72 4.78 16.72 8.48
N TYR A 73 5.93 16.99 7.84
CA TYR A 73 7.22 16.47 8.28
C TYR A 73 7.63 17.07 9.62
N GLU A 74 7.58 18.41 9.73
CA GLU A 74 7.96 19.11 10.95
C GLU A 74 7.12 18.67 12.16
N ALA A 75 5.81 18.48 11.94
CA ALA A 75 4.88 18.04 12.99
C ALA A 75 5.02 16.58 13.38
N ASN A 76 5.82 15.75 12.67
CA ASN A 76 5.94 14.31 12.91
C ASN A 76 7.41 13.82 12.93
N THR A 77 8.35 14.70 13.22
CA THR A 77 9.78 14.35 13.28
C THR A 77 10.12 13.31 14.35
N ASP A 78 9.38 13.29 15.45
CA ASP A 78 9.46 12.33 16.55
C ASP A 78 9.05 10.90 16.12
N ARG A 79 8.21 10.78 15.10
CA ARG A 79 7.72 9.52 14.54
C ARG A 79 8.63 8.93 13.45
N LEU A 80 9.69 9.59 13.05
CA LEU A 80 10.59 9.09 12.02
C LEU A 80 11.49 7.98 12.57
N ILE A 81 11.61 6.89 11.80
CA ILE A 81 12.58 5.81 12.04
C ILE A 81 13.93 6.23 11.46
N HIS A 82 13.91 6.81 10.26
CA HIS A 82 15.09 7.24 9.54
C HIS A 82 14.90 8.65 8.98
N ARG A 83 15.98 9.45 9.03
CA ARG A 83 16.07 10.74 8.33
C ARG A 83 16.86 10.62 7.01
N ASN A 84 17.34 9.43 6.69
CA ASN A 84 18.09 9.15 5.46
C ASN A 84 17.11 8.88 4.30
N TRP A 85 17.13 9.75 3.30
CA TRP A 85 16.29 9.66 2.10
C TRP A 85 16.47 8.39 1.28
N ALA A 86 17.66 7.80 1.27
CA ALA A 86 17.91 6.54 0.58
C ALA A 86 17.01 5.37 1.09
N LYS A 87 16.40 5.54 2.27
CA LYS A 87 15.47 4.57 2.86
C LYS A 87 14.01 4.79 2.47
N TYR A 88 13.68 5.90 1.76
CA TYR A 88 12.31 6.27 1.36
C TYR A 88 11.91 5.64 0.02
N ASN A 89 12.22 4.37 -0.17
CA ASN A 89 12.01 3.58 -1.39
C ASN A 89 10.77 2.67 -1.32
N GLY A 90 9.73 3.11 -0.62
CA GLY A 90 8.49 2.33 -0.41
C GLY A 90 8.47 1.53 0.90
N ASN A 91 9.58 1.47 1.63
CA ASN A 91 9.65 0.87 2.96
C ASN A 91 8.92 1.73 4.01
N THR A 92 8.59 1.12 5.14
CA THR A 92 8.08 1.83 6.31
C THR A 92 9.20 2.63 6.96
N VAL A 93 9.05 3.96 7.03
CA VAL A 93 10.06 4.90 7.55
C VAL A 93 9.56 5.71 8.75
N HIS A 94 8.37 5.41 9.25
CA HIS A 94 7.76 6.11 10.38
C HIS A 94 7.02 5.14 11.31
N TYR A 95 6.73 5.59 12.52
CA TYR A 95 5.87 4.89 13.47
C TYR A 95 4.39 5.23 13.19
N PRO A 96 3.57 4.26 12.71
CA PRO A 96 2.12 4.45 12.61
C PRO A 96 1.48 4.46 14.02
N LYS A 97 0.29 5.08 14.17
CA LYS A 97 -0.35 5.18 15.49
C LYS A 97 -1.04 3.89 15.96
N GLN A 98 -1.52 3.05 15.06
CA GLN A 98 -2.39 1.92 15.39
C GLN A 98 -1.72 0.54 15.23
N MET A 99 -0.45 0.50 14.87
CA MET A 99 0.33 -0.71 14.69
C MET A 99 1.83 -0.41 14.77
N THR A 100 2.67 -1.43 14.83
CA THR A 100 4.12 -1.26 14.77
C THR A 100 4.59 -1.03 13.33
N PRO A 101 5.77 -0.42 13.11
CA PRO A 101 6.36 -0.30 11.77
C PRO A 101 6.54 -1.66 11.08
N TYR A 102 6.92 -2.68 11.83
CA TYR A 102 7.05 -4.05 11.35
C TYR A 102 5.71 -4.60 10.82
N GLU A 103 4.61 -4.39 11.56
CA GLU A 103 3.27 -4.80 11.16
C GLU A 103 2.78 -4.05 9.94
N LEU A 104 3.03 -2.73 9.83
CA LEU A 104 2.67 -1.95 8.66
C LEU A 104 3.34 -2.50 7.39
N GLN A 105 4.63 -2.86 7.46
CA GLN A 105 5.31 -3.45 6.32
C GLN A 105 4.78 -4.84 5.98
N LEU A 106 4.38 -5.64 6.98
CA LEU A 106 3.69 -6.91 6.73
C LEU A 106 2.35 -6.72 6.03
N GLU A 107 1.55 -5.73 6.41
CA GLU A 107 0.28 -5.39 5.74
C GLU A 107 0.51 -5.04 4.25
N GLN A 108 1.56 -4.29 3.94
CA GLN A 108 1.94 -3.97 2.55
C GLN A 108 2.33 -5.22 1.76
N ILE A 109 3.15 -6.09 2.34
CA ILE A 109 3.56 -7.36 1.73
C ILE A 109 2.35 -8.28 1.51
N ASP A 110 1.45 -8.40 2.50
CA ASP A 110 0.26 -9.25 2.42
C ASP A 110 -0.74 -8.73 1.38
N ALA A 111 -0.97 -7.43 1.31
CA ALA A 111 -1.79 -6.80 0.27
C ALA A 111 -1.27 -7.16 -1.12
N SER A 112 0.02 -6.93 -1.37
CA SER A 112 0.67 -7.26 -2.64
C SER A 112 0.57 -8.76 -2.97
N ARG A 113 0.76 -9.65 -1.99
CA ARG A 113 0.67 -11.10 -2.17
C ARG A 113 -0.74 -11.57 -2.54
N ARG A 114 -1.77 -10.96 -1.94
CA ARG A 114 -3.18 -11.28 -2.24
C ARG A 114 -3.59 -10.80 -3.62
N ILE A 115 -3.22 -9.57 -3.98
CA ILE A 115 -3.52 -8.96 -5.28
C ILE A 115 -2.82 -9.72 -6.40
N TYR A 116 -1.51 -9.97 -6.27
CA TYR A 116 -0.69 -10.65 -7.26
C TYR A 116 -0.33 -12.07 -6.81
N SER A 117 -1.34 -12.92 -6.69
CA SER A 117 -1.18 -14.34 -6.37
C SER A 117 -1.09 -15.18 -7.64
N VAL A 118 -0.40 -16.32 -7.55
CA VAL A 118 -0.28 -17.30 -8.66
C VAL A 118 -1.67 -17.74 -9.17
N ARG A 119 -2.63 -17.95 -8.26
CA ARG A 119 -4.01 -18.29 -8.63
C ARG A 119 -4.65 -17.22 -9.53
N ARG A 120 -4.42 -15.93 -9.24
CA ARG A 120 -4.95 -14.84 -10.05
C ARG A 120 -4.19 -14.69 -11.38
N LEU A 121 -2.88 -14.95 -11.38
CA LEU A 121 -2.10 -14.99 -12.62
C LEU A 121 -2.68 -16.05 -13.58
N ILE A 122 -2.89 -17.27 -13.10
CA ILE A 122 -3.52 -18.34 -13.89
C ILE A 122 -4.92 -17.92 -14.35
N GLY A 123 -5.73 -17.34 -13.46
CA GLY A 123 -7.06 -16.84 -13.79
C GLY A 123 -7.07 -15.77 -14.90
N ALA A 124 -6.11 -14.85 -14.85
CA ALA A 124 -5.94 -13.82 -15.89
C ALA A 124 -5.58 -14.48 -17.25
N TRP A 125 -4.68 -15.45 -17.26
CA TRP A 125 -4.29 -16.16 -18.49
C TRP A 125 -5.44 -16.97 -19.12
N LEU A 126 -6.37 -17.46 -18.32
CA LEU A 126 -7.51 -18.24 -18.81
C LEU A 126 -8.68 -17.39 -19.30
N LYS A 127 -8.90 -16.20 -18.73
CA LYS A 127 -10.14 -15.43 -18.91
C LYS A 127 -9.98 -14.07 -19.60
N GLU A 128 -8.80 -13.46 -19.50
CA GLU A 128 -8.58 -12.10 -19.97
C GLU A 128 -8.06 -12.07 -21.43
N ASP A 129 -8.13 -10.89 -22.06
CA ASP A 129 -7.49 -10.64 -23.33
C ASP A 129 -5.96 -10.61 -23.23
N TRP A 130 -5.28 -10.62 -24.36
CA TRP A 130 -3.81 -10.66 -24.40
C TRP A 130 -3.16 -9.45 -23.71
N MET A 131 -3.73 -8.26 -23.80
CA MET A 131 -3.23 -7.04 -23.19
C MET A 131 -3.24 -7.17 -21.64
N HIS A 132 -4.36 -7.60 -21.08
CA HIS A 132 -4.47 -7.83 -19.63
C HIS A 132 -3.54 -8.95 -19.14
N LYS A 133 -3.34 -10.02 -19.94
CA LYS A 133 -2.37 -11.08 -19.62
C LYS A 133 -0.94 -10.52 -19.48
N VAL A 134 -0.50 -9.73 -20.44
CA VAL A 134 0.84 -9.12 -20.44
C VAL A 134 0.99 -8.15 -19.28
N LEU A 135 0.04 -7.23 -19.09
CA LEU A 135 0.08 -6.24 -18.01
C LEU A 135 0.08 -6.92 -16.64
N PHE A 136 -0.82 -7.86 -16.41
CA PHE A 136 -0.89 -8.55 -15.11
C PHE A 136 0.38 -9.38 -14.83
N THR A 137 0.96 -9.99 -15.86
CA THR A 137 2.22 -10.75 -15.73
C THR A 137 3.38 -9.82 -15.34
N GLY A 138 3.51 -8.67 -15.98
CA GLY A 138 4.51 -7.65 -15.65
C GLY A 138 4.36 -7.16 -14.22
N GLU A 139 3.14 -6.78 -13.81
CA GLU A 139 2.83 -6.37 -12.43
C GLU A 139 3.11 -7.49 -11.42
N PHE A 140 2.81 -8.75 -11.75
CA PHE A 140 3.09 -9.90 -10.88
C PHE A 140 4.58 -10.04 -10.58
N PHE A 141 5.45 -10.00 -11.60
CA PHE A 141 6.89 -10.12 -11.41
C PHE A 141 7.49 -8.90 -10.71
N TRP A 142 7.03 -7.68 -11.07
CA TRP A 142 7.46 -6.46 -10.39
C TRP A 142 7.11 -6.48 -8.89
N HIS A 143 5.89 -6.86 -8.55
CA HIS A 143 5.47 -7.01 -7.16
C HIS A 143 6.18 -8.16 -6.44
N MET A 144 6.57 -9.21 -7.13
CA MET A 144 7.38 -10.29 -6.56
C MET A 144 8.77 -9.79 -6.15
N SER A 145 9.42 -9.01 -7.01
CA SER A 145 10.70 -8.34 -6.71
C SER A 145 10.55 -7.36 -5.55
N THR A 146 9.57 -6.46 -5.61
CA THR A 146 9.31 -5.49 -4.53
C THR A 146 9.05 -6.18 -3.18
N ARG A 147 8.29 -7.27 -3.15
CA ARG A 147 8.06 -8.04 -1.92
C ARG A 147 9.35 -8.65 -1.37
N TYR A 148 10.26 -9.06 -2.23
CA TYR A 148 11.56 -9.56 -1.80
C TYR A 148 12.36 -8.47 -1.07
N ASP A 149 12.42 -7.26 -1.64
CA ASP A 149 13.12 -6.12 -1.04
C ASP A 149 12.47 -5.69 0.29
N LEU A 150 11.14 -5.59 0.32
CA LEU A 150 10.39 -5.28 1.55
C LEU A 150 10.63 -6.31 2.65
N LYS A 151 10.69 -7.60 2.31
CA LYS A 151 11.01 -8.67 3.28
C LYS A 151 12.44 -8.60 3.81
N LYS A 152 13.38 -8.21 2.97
CA LYS A 152 14.79 -8.04 3.38
C LYS A 152 14.90 -6.95 4.44
N GLU A 153 14.21 -5.82 4.25
CA GLU A 153 14.22 -4.70 5.20
C GLU A 153 13.37 -4.96 6.45
N LEU A 154 12.45 -5.92 6.42
CA LEU A 154 11.55 -6.23 7.54
C LEU A 154 12.30 -6.53 8.86
N LYS A 155 13.49 -7.12 8.77
CA LYS A 155 14.33 -7.46 9.94
C LYS A 155 14.85 -6.21 10.67
N ASN A 156 14.95 -5.10 9.96
CA ASN A 156 15.51 -3.84 10.45
C ASN A 156 14.42 -2.93 11.06
N LEU A 157 13.15 -3.32 10.97
CA LEU A 157 12.04 -2.50 11.44
C LEU A 157 11.74 -2.72 12.92
N PRO A 158 11.42 -1.63 13.66
CA PRO A 158 10.97 -1.73 15.04
C PRO A 158 9.70 -2.58 15.18
N LYS A 159 9.72 -3.48 16.18
CA LYS A 159 8.57 -4.31 16.57
C LYS A 159 7.79 -3.72 17.74
N GLU A 160 8.19 -2.54 18.20
CA GLU A 160 7.52 -1.77 19.23
C GLU A 160 6.62 -0.70 18.61
N ASN A 161 5.55 -0.33 19.31
CA ASN A 161 4.70 0.77 18.91
C ASN A 161 5.27 2.11 19.39
N MET A 162 4.62 3.23 18.99
CA MET A 162 5.09 4.58 19.34
C MET A 162 5.08 4.82 20.87
N ILE A 163 4.13 4.28 21.59
CA ILE A 163 4.00 4.41 23.06
C ILE A 163 5.16 3.70 23.75
N GLU A 164 5.48 2.47 23.32
CA GLU A 164 6.62 1.72 23.85
C GLU A 164 7.95 2.39 23.55
N LYS A 165 8.09 3.04 22.38
CA LYS A 165 9.27 3.84 22.02
C LYS A 165 9.46 5.01 23.00
N VAL A 166 8.38 5.75 23.29
CA VAL A 166 8.45 6.91 24.20
C VAL A 166 8.81 6.48 25.62
N ASN A 167 8.30 5.34 26.09
CA ASN A 167 8.59 4.84 27.43
C ASN A 167 10.01 4.29 27.62
N LYS A 168 10.77 4.06 26.54
CA LYS A 168 12.16 3.58 26.58
C LYS A 168 13.22 4.69 26.56
N ASN A 169 12.82 5.92 26.23
CA ASN A 169 13.69 7.10 26.19
C ASN A 169 13.46 7.98 27.43
#